data_30748a9d2680d991c8531514d43fc7b4
#
_entry.id   30748a9d2680d991c8531514d43fc7b4
#
_cell.length_a   1.000
_cell.length_b   1.000
_cell.length_c   1.000
_cell.angle_alpha   90.00
_cell.angle_beta   90.00
_cell.angle_gamma   90.00
#
_symmetry.space_group_name_H-M   'P 1'
#
loop_
_entity.id
_entity.type
_entity.pdbx_description
1 polymer ?
#
loop_
_entity_poly.entity_id
_entity_poly.type
_entity_poly.pdbx_seq_one_letter_code
_entity_poly.pdbx_strand_id
1 'polypeptide(L)'
;MSEMSYSIIVAEDDADDRLLLETAFRETGFDVHLVFAHNGVELLKLLTSPKRSFHPRVILLDLNMPKKDGRESLKELKQHPELKKIPVIIFTTTNNAAEISRCYDLGANTYVVKPDNYTDLLKVVNHLKNYWFETASVSEH
;
A
#
# COMPACT_ATOMS: atom_id res chain seq x y z
N MET A 1 27.76 7.64 2.27
CA MET A 1 26.67 7.33 3.21
C MET A 1 25.60 6.54 2.49
N SER A 2 25.26 5.40 3.02
CA SER A 2 24.17 4.63 2.41
C SER A 2 22.84 5.14 2.90
N GLU A 3 21.92 5.32 1.99
CA GLU A 3 20.57 5.70 2.30
C GLU A 3 19.67 4.50 2.13
N MET A 4 18.71 4.35 3.05
CA MET A 4 17.66 3.38 2.83
C MET A 4 16.77 3.85 1.71
N SER A 5 16.49 2.96 0.77
CA SER A 5 15.56 3.24 -0.31
C SER A 5 14.14 3.33 0.23
N TYR A 6 13.40 4.32 -0.22
CA TYR A 6 11.97 4.37 0.03
C TYR A 6 11.28 3.27 -0.76
N SER A 7 10.30 2.65 -0.13
CA SER A 7 9.57 1.53 -0.71
C SER A 7 8.08 1.72 -0.61
N ILE A 8 7.36 1.11 -1.52
CA ILE A 8 5.92 0.94 -1.41
C ILE A 8 5.69 -0.51 -0.99
N ILE A 9 4.98 -0.69 0.12
CA ILE A 9 4.62 -2.01 0.58
C ILE A 9 3.26 -2.33 0.00
N VAL A 10 3.16 -3.45 -0.72
CA VAL A 10 1.92 -3.84 -1.38
C VAL A 10 1.42 -5.13 -0.75
N ALA A 11 0.29 -5.07 -0.06
CA ALA A 11 -0.36 -6.25 0.49
C ALA A 11 -1.43 -6.72 -0.51
N GLU A 12 -1.13 -7.80 -1.22
CA GLU A 12 -1.93 -8.31 -2.32
C GLU A 12 -1.68 -9.81 -2.49
N ASP A 13 -2.72 -10.63 -2.43
CA ASP A 13 -2.56 -12.07 -2.54
C ASP A 13 -2.60 -12.59 -3.98
N ASP A 14 -3.13 -11.81 -4.92
CA ASP A 14 -3.25 -12.23 -6.31
C ASP A 14 -1.96 -11.96 -7.08
N ALA A 15 -1.36 -13.03 -7.63
CA ALA A 15 -0.09 -12.93 -8.34
C ALA A 15 -0.18 -12.08 -9.60
N ASP A 16 -1.33 -12.15 -10.31
CA ASP A 16 -1.51 -11.37 -11.52
C ASP A 16 -1.62 -9.88 -11.22
N ASP A 17 -2.31 -9.53 -10.13
CA ASP A 17 -2.42 -8.14 -9.70
C ASP A 17 -1.06 -7.59 -9.26
N ARG A 18 -0.25 -8.40 -8.57
CA ARG A 18 1.11 -8.00 -8.21
C ARG A 18 1.96 -7.71 -9.45
N LEU A 19 1.88 -8.58 -10.45
CA LEU A 19 2.64 -8.42 -11.68
C LEU A 19 2.22 -7.17 -12.44
N LEU A 20 0.91 -6.92 -12.53
CA LEU A 20 0.38 -5.73 -13.19
C LEU A 20 0.85 -4.44 -12.51
N LEU A 21 0.82 -4.39 -11.19
CA LEU A 21 1.32 -3.24 -10.44
C LEU A 21 2.81 -3.02 -10.68
N GLU A 22 3.60 -4.08 -10.59
CA GLU A 22 5.04 -3.98 -10.82
C GLU A 22 5.34 -3.47 -12.22
N THR A 23 4.62 -3.97 -13.21
CA THR A 23 4.77 -3.54 -14.60
C THR A 23 4.39 -2.07 -14.76
N ALA A 24 3.28 -1.65 -14.14
CA ALA A 24 2.81 -0.27 -14.23
C ALA A 24 3.81 0.71 -13.60
N PHE A 25 4.34 0.38 -12.44
CA PHE A 25 5.36 1.23 -11.80
C PHE A 25 6.61 1.33 -12.66
N ARG A 26 7.05 0.23 -13.25
CA ARG A 26 8.22 0.23 -14.12
C ARG A 26 8.01 1.08 -15.37
N GLU A 27 6.83 0.98 -15.98
CA GLU A 27 6.50 1.76 -17.18
C GLU A 27 6.42 3.26 -16.94
N THR A 28 6.08 3.68 -15.74
CA THR A 28 6.08 5.12 -15.42
C THR A 28 7.48 5.70 -15.28
N GLY A 29 8.51 4.87 -15.34
CA GLY A 29 9.88 5.31 -15.13
C GLY A 29 10.20 5.64 -13.68
N PHE A 30 9.29 5.34 -12.77
CA PHE A 30 9.47 5.62 -11.35
C PHE A 30 10.29 4.50 -10.71
N ASP A 31 11.50 4.84 -10.29
CA ASP A 31 12.41 3.90 -9.67
C ASP A 31 12.10 3.77 -8.18
N VAL A 32 11.08 3.00 -7.87
CA VAL A 32 10.68 2.70 -6.50
C VAL A 32 10.76 1.20 -6.26
N HIS A 33 11.17 0.84 -5.06
CA HIS A 33 11.22 -0.56 -4.66
C HIS A 33 9.85 -0.99 -4.13
N LEU A 34 9.26 -2.03 -4.74
CA LEU A 34 8.01 -2.61 -4.27
C LEU A 34 8.34 -3.82 -3.40
N VAL A 35 7.76 -3.84 -2.21
CA VAL A 35 7.89 -4.97 -1.29
C VAL A 35 6.51 -5.58 -1.14
N PHE A 36 6.37 -6.85 -1.48
CA PHE A 36 5.06 -7.52 -1.48
C PHE A 36 4.84 -8.34 -0.23
N ALA A 37 3.63 -8.23 0.32
CA ALA A 37 3.10 -9.11 1.35
C ALA A 37 1.89 -9.82 0.77
N HIS A 38 1.74 -11.11 1.00
CA HIS A 38 0.67 -11.90 0.38
C HIS A 38 -0.58 -12.00 1.25
N ASN A 39 -0.52 -11.53 2.47
CA ASN A 39 -1.65 -11.49 3.40
C ASN A 39 -1.32 -10.53 4.55
N GLY A 40 -2.30 -10.31 5.41
CA GLY A 40 -2.13 -9.38 6.53
C GLY A 40 -1.14 -9.82 7.58
N VAL A 41 -0.99 -11.13 7.80
CA VAL A 41 -0.01 -11.65 8.75
C VAL A 41 1.40 -11.35 8.26
N GLU A 42 1.67 -11.61 6.99
CA GLU A 42 2.96 -11.33 6.37
C GLU A 42 3.26 -9.84 6.36
N LEU A 43 2.26 -9.00 6.09
CA LEU A 43 2.41 -7.55 6.10
C LEU A 43 2.93 -7.05 7.45
N LEU A 44 2.30 -7.47 8.54
CA LEU A 44 2.73 -7.03 9.86
C LEU A 44 4.10 -7.58 10.25
N LYS A 45 4.41 -8.80 9.84
CA LYS A 45 5.75 -9.37 10.06
C LYS A 45 6.82 -8.55 9.37
N LEU A 46 6.59 -8.17 8.12
CA LEU A 46 7.54 -7.35 7.36
C LEU A 46 7.77 -6.00 8.02
N LEU A 47 6.70 -5.36 8.46
CA LEU A 47 6.79 -4.01 9.02
C LEU A 47 7.38 -3.97 10.43
N THR A 48 7.22 -5.05 11.20
CA THR A 48 7.72 -5.11 12.57
C THR A 48 9.06 -5.81 12.71
N SER A 49 9.64 -6.29 11.60
CA SER A 49 10.92 -6.97 11.65
C SER A 49 12.04 -6.02 12.07
N PRO A 50 12.85 -6.38 13.08
CA PRO A 50 13.99 -5.55 13.47
C PRO A 50 15.09 -5.50 12.42
N LYS A 51 15.04 -6.42 11.46
CA LYS A 51 16.03 -6.49 10.37
C LYS A 51 15.53 -5.82 9.10
N ARG A 52 14.46 -5.06 9.19
CA ARG A 52 13.91 -4.35 8.04
C ARG A 52 14.95 -3.42 7.42
N SER A 53 15.17 -3.56 6.11
CA SER A 53 16.17 -2.78 5.38
C SER A 53 15.55 -1.80 4.39
N PHE A 54 14.27 -1.45 4.58
CA PHE A 54 13.57 -0.53 3.69
C PHE A 54 12.75 0.47 4.50
N HIS A 55 12.48 1.63 3.89
CA HIS A 55 11.59 2.64 4.46
C HIS A 55 10.22 2.53 3.79
N PRO A 56 9.19 2.08 4.52
CA PRO A 56 7.84 2.04 3.95
C PRO A 56 7.27 3.45 3.82
N ARG A 57 7.29 3.98 2.62
CA ARG A 57 6.76 5.32 2.34
C ARG A 57 5.25 5.34 2.40
N VAL A 58 4.62 4.38 1.75
CA VAL A 58 3.18 4.16 1.77
C VAL A 58 2.89 2.67 1.72
N ILE A 59 1.72 2.28 2.16
CA ILE A 59 1.22 0.92 2.07
C ILE A 59 0.03 0.90 1.14
N LEU A 60 0.06 0.07 0.10
CA LEU A 60 -1.12 -0.27 -0.70
C LEU A 60 -1.70 -1.54 -0.12
N LEU A 61 -2.95 -1.52 0.26
CA LEU A 61 -3.57 -2.60 1.02
C LEU A 61 -4.88 -3.04 0.37
N ASP A 62 -4.92 -4.29 -0.08
CA ASP A 62 -6.17 -4.87 -0.55
C ASP A 62 -7.00 -5.33 0.64
N LEU A 63 -8.31 -5.19 0.54
CA LEU A 63 -9.22 -5.65 1.59
C LEU A 63 -9.41 -7.16 1.57
N ASN A 64 -9.36 -7.76 0.38
CA ASN A 64 -9.71 -9.16 0.18
C ASN A 64 -8.48 -10.05 0.15
N MET A 65 -8.02 -10.46 1.31
CA MET A 65 -6.86 -11.33 1.47
C MET A 65 -7.16 -12.48 2.41
N PRO A 66 -6.51 -13.65 2.22
CA PRO A 66 -6.68 -14.76 3.15
C PRO A 66 -5.99 -14.49 4.48
N LYS A 67 -6.25 -15.34 5.46
CA LYS A 67 -5.72 -15.31 6.83
C LYS A 67 -6.16 -14.06 7.56
N LYS A 68 -5.42 -12.96 7.46
CA LYS A 68 -5.82 -11.68 8.03
C LYS A 68 -6.15 -10.75 6.87
N ASP A 69 -7.41 -10.33 6.77
CA ASP A 69 -7.84 -9.47 5.66
C ASP A 69 -7.37 -8.02 5.84
N GLY A 70 -7.66 -7.20 4.83
CA GLY A 70 -7.18 -5.82 4.84
C GLY A 70 -7.82 -4.94 5.90
N ARG A 71 -9.06 -5.23 6.30
CA ARG A 71 -9.74 -4.44 7.34
C ARG A 71 -9.08 -4.65 8.69
N GLU A 72 -8.81 -5.90 9.03
CA GLU A 72 -8.10 -6.25 10.26
C GLU A 72 -6.69 -5.66 10.27
N SER A 73 -6.01 -5.77 9.14
CA SER A 73 -4.66 -5.22 8.98
C SER A 73 -4.64 -3.71 9.15
N LEU A 74 -5.59 -3.01 8.52
CA LEU A 74 -5.73 -1.56 8.63
C LEU A 74 -5.91 -1.15 10.09
N LYS A 75 -6.82 -1.84 10.80
CA LYS A 75 -7.07 -1.54 12.20
C LYS A 75 -5.80 -1.70 13.04
N GLU A 76 -5.08 -2.80 12.86
CA GLU A 76 -3.84 -3.03 13.59
C GLU A 76 -2.77 -2.00 13.28
N LEU A 77 -2.60 -1.66 11.99
CA LEU A 77 -1.63 -0.64 11.58
C LEU A 77 -1.93 0.71 12.24
N LYS A 78 -3.19 1.12 12.24
CA LYS A 78 -3.57 2.43 12.77
C LYS A 78 -3.64 2.49 14.29
N GLN A 79 -3.63 1.35 14.96
CA GLN A 79 -3.52 1.27 16.41
C GLN A 79 -2.09 1.09 16.90
N HIS A 80 -1.16 0.75 16.03
CA HIS A 80 0.23 0.52 16.39
C HIS A 80 0.96 1.87 16.58
N PRO A 81 1.66 2.08 17.71
CA PRO A 81 2.27 3.38 18.01
C PRO A 81 3.23 3.90 16.94
N GLU A 82 3.97 3.02 16.29
CA GLU A 82 4.92 3.41 15.26
C GLU A 82 4.33 3.33 13.86
N LEU A 83 3.62 2.24 13.55
CA LEU A 83 3.12 1.98 12.20
C LEU A 83 1.96 2.89 11.80
N LYS A 84 1.24 3.47 12.76
CA LYS A 84 0.13 4.37 12.46
C LYS A 84 0.53 5.58 11.65
N LYS A 85 1.80 5.93 11.64
CA LYS A 85 2.32 7.09 10.91
C LYS A 85 2.49 6.82 9.41
N ILE A 86 2.51 5.56 9.01
CA ILE A 86 2.67 5.20 7.60
C ILE A 86 1.34 5.40 6.89
N PRO A 87 1.29 6.19 5.81
CA PRO A 87 0.05 6.34 5.04
C PRO A 87 -0.40 5.00 4.48
N VAL A 88 -1.68 4.70 4.62
CA VAL A 88 -2.29 3.48 4.08
C VAL A 88 -3.30 3.86 3.02
N ILE A 89 -3.09 3.33 1.83
CA ILE A 89 -3.99 3.50 0.69
C ILE A 89 -4.68 2.16 0.46
N ILE A 90 -5.99 2.14 0.63
CA ILE A 90 -6.77 0.94 0.29
C ILE A 90 -6.83 0.84 -1.23
N PHE A 91 -6.49 -0.32 -1.76
CA PHE A 91 -6.46 -0.56 -3.20
C PHE A 91 -7.14 -1.88 -3.48
N THR A 92 -8.42 -1.85 -3.85
CA THR A 92 -9.29 -3.03 -3.86
C THR A 92 -10.38 -2.89 -4.91
N THR A 93 -10.95 -4.03 -5.33
CA THR A 93 -12.09 -4.04 -6.25
C THR A 93 -13.41 -3.71 -5.55
N THR A 94 -13.44 -3.77 -4.23
CA THR A 94 -14.67 -3.48 -3.47
C THR A 94 -15.05 -2.01 -3.64
N ASN A 95 -16.28 -1.76 -4.09
CA ASN A 95 -16.74 -0.43 -4.49
C ASN A 95 -18.10 -0.06 -3.89
N ASN A 96 -18.36 -0.38 -2.62
CA ASN A 96 -19.60 0.06 -1.99
C ASN A 96 -19.33 1.15 -0.95
N ALA A 97 -20.29 2.07 -0.82
CA ALA A 97 -20.14 3.25 0.02
C ALA A 97 -19.92 2.91 1.50
N ALA A 98 -20.58 1.87 1.99
CA ALA A 98 -20.45 1.47 3.39
C ALA A 98 -19.02 1.00 3.70
N GLU A 99 -18.42 0.22 2.80
CA GLU A 99 -17.06 -0.28 2.98
C GLU A 99 -16.04 0.84 2.88
N ILE A 100 -16.23 1.75 1.95
CA ILE A 100 -15.35 2.91 1.80
C ILE A 100 -15.37 3.74 3.08
N SER A 101 -16.57 4.04 3.58
CA SER A 101 -16.74 4.81 4.81
C SER A 101 -16.11 4.13 6.00
N ARG A 102 -16.29 2.81 6.13
CA ARG A 102 -15.70 2.02 7.20
C ARG A 102 -14.17 2.10 7.19
N CYS A 103 -13.55 2.02 6.02
CA CYS A 103 -12.10 2.12 5.92
C CYS A 103 -11.58 3.47 6.37
N TYR A 104 -12.26 4.56 6.01
CA TYR A 104 -11.86 5.88 6.49
C TYR A 104 -12.05 5.98 8.01
N ASP A 105 -13.11 5.42 8.56
CA ASP A 105 -13.31 5.37 10.01
C ASP A 105 -12.20 4.61 10.71
N LEU A 106 -11.65 3.57 10.09
CA LEU A 106 -10.55 2.79 10.63
C LEU A 106 -9.19 3.49 10.48
N GLY A 107 -9.13 4.60 9.75
CA GLY A 107 -7.93 5.39 9.63
C GLY A 107 -7.21 5.33 8.29
N ALA A 108 -7.86 4.79 7.25
CA ALA A 108 -7.26 4.80 5.91
C ALA A 108 -7.01 6.24 5.47
N ASN A 109 -5.89 6.47 4.82
CA ASN A 109 -5.55 7.79 4.30
C ASN A 109 -6.22 8.05 2.95
N THR A 110 -6.38 7.01 2.14
CA THR A 110 -6.99 7.12 0.82
C THR A 110 -7.61 5.78 0.45
N TYR A 111 -8.69 5.81 -0.32
CA TYR A 111 -9.34 4.61 -0.83
C TYR A 111 -9.38 4.69 -2.35
N VAL A 112 -8.81 3.71 -3.01
CA VAL A 112 -8.78 3.63 -4.47
C VAL A 112 -9.40 2.32 -4.91
N VAL A 113 -10.40 2.40 -5.78
CA VAL A 113 -10.99 1.21 -6.40
C VAL A 113 -10.08 0.77 -7.55
N LYS A 114 -9.68 -0.50 -7.56
CA LYS A 114 -8.82 -1.02 -8.61
C LYS A 114 -9.46 -0.80 -9.98
N PRO A 115 -8.72 -0.18 -10.91
CA PRO A 115 -9.24 -0.06 -12.28
C PRO A 115 -9.30 -1.41 -12.97
N ASP A 116 -10.20 -1.53 -13.93
CA ASP A 116 -10.42 -2.78 -14.67
C ASP A 116 -9.64 -2.88 -15.98
N ASN A 117 -8.80 -1.89 -16.26
CA ASN A 117 -7.93 -1.92 -17.44
C ASN A 117 -6.57 -1.31 -17.13
N TYR A 118 -5.59 -1.67 -17.94
CA TYR A 118 -4.20 -1.28 -17.70
C TYR A 118 -3.94 0.22 -17.90
N THR A 119 -4.61 0.84 -18.87
CA THR A 119 -4.46 2.28 -19.11
C THR A 119 -4.82 3.10 -17.88
N ASP A 120 -5.92 2.76 -17.24
CA ASP A 120 -6.35 3.43 -16.01
C ASP A 120 -5.45 3.08 -14.82
N LEU A 121 -4.91 1.86 -14.79
CA LEU A 121 -3.93 1.50 -13.76
C LEU A 121 -2.68 2.38 -13.87
N LEU A 122 -2.19 2.64 -15.07
CA LEU A 122 -1.05 3.55 -15.27
C LEU A 122 -1.34 4.95 -14.74
N LYS A 123 -2.57 5.44 -14.96
CA LYS A 123 -2.98 6.74 -14.43
C LYS A 123 -2.95 6.77 -12.91
N VAL A 124 -3.48 5.72 -12.28
CA VAL A 124 -3.49 5.60 -10.81
C VAL A 124 -2.06 5.59 -10.28
N VAL A 125 -1.19 4.79 -10.89
CA VAL A 125 0.21 4.69 -10.46
C VAL A 125 0.91 6.05 -10.59
N ASN A 126 0.66 6.78 -11.67
CA ASN A 126 1.23 8.12 -11.83
C ASN A 126 0.72 9.09 -10.75
N HIS A 127 -0.56 9.03 -10.41
CA HIS A 127 -1.12 9.86 -9.34
C HIS A 127 -0.51 9.53 -7.98
N LEU A 128 -0.31 8.24 -7.68
CA LEU A 128 0.33 7.80 -6.45
C LEU A 128 1.76 8.32 -6.36
N LYS A 129 2.52 8.19 -7.44
CA LYS A 129 3.88 8.70 -7.52
C LYS A 129 3.91 10.21 -7.28
N ASN A 130 3.11 10.96 -8.01
CA ASN A 130 3.14 12.42 -7.96
C ASN A 130 2.72 12.95 -6.59
N TYR A 131 1.70 12.36 -5.99
CA TYR A 131 1.23 12.85 -4.70
C TYR A 131 2.13 12.39 -3.55
N TRP A 132 2.38 11.09 -3.43
CA TRP A 132 3.01 10.54 -2.23
C TRP A 132 4.54 10.67 -2.22
N PHE A 133 5.17 10.84 -3.37
CA PHE A 133 6.62 10.94 -3.45
C PHE A 133 7.12 12.32 -3.88
N GLU A 134 6.29 13.11 -4.55
CA GLU A 134 6.70 14.43 -5.02
C GLU A 134 5.97 15.56 -4.31
N THR A 135 4.75 15.36 -3.82
CA THR A 135 3.93 16.43 -3.25
C THR A 135 3.82 16.34 -1.72
N ALA A 136 3.42 15.17 -1.22
CA ALA A 136 3.16 15.01 0.21
C ALA A 136 4.46 14.90 1.00
N SER A 137 4.47 15.51 2.17
CA SER A 137 5.50 15.24 3.18
C SER A 137 4.97 14.13 4.08
N VAL A 138 5.78 13.11 4.33
CA VAL A 138 5.39 12.01 5.19
C VAL A 138 6.34 11.88 6.36
N SER A 139 5.86 11.20 7.43
CA SER A 139 6.67 11.03 8.63
C SER A 139 7.87 10.12 8.36
N GLU A 140 9.03 10.52 8.82
CA GLU A 140 10.20 9.66 8.86
C GLU A 140 10.07 8.69 10.02
N HIS A 141 10.45 7.44 9.80
CA HIS A 141 10.34 6.42 10.85
C HIS A 141 11.29 5.26 10.68
#